data_87f75851cefe43e4de43d17f7dc03044
#
_entry.id   87f75851cefe43e4de43d17f7dc03044
#
_cell.length_a   1.000
_cell.length_b   1.000
_cell.length_c   1.000
_cell.angle_alpha   90.00
_cell.angle_beta   90.00
_cell.angle_gamma   90.00
#
_symmetry.space_group_name_H-M   'P 1'
#
loop_
_entity.id
_entity.type
_entity.pdbx_description
1 polymer ?
#
loop_
_entity_poly.entity_id
_entity_poly.type
_entity_poly.pdbx_seq_one_letter_code
_entity_poly.pdbx_strand_id
1 'polypeptide(L)'
;MKRRIKLIIILMLNVFMLFASSQKKQDKTPQINEQLNSLLSSIALEKDSNQYYMKAANAILLGLECEKQDAVHRAYVAQNKDRLVSLRTKLLSKLQDTALSFATRKYITNVIIESASSSLFKLNQDNLGAIFYNVASRFYSIKNYKEADFYVDKSLLFKDWAEKSAELKVLCMKEQIETPTDSTVYLLALLDLHTTNPNNSLFFHLIIEYLSQPQYAAELEQFTKEELLRDPKNVKVLLLWGEIMMSKKKWNEAIEAFTSAEKLGESSIHLLYNIGISYSSKAFEYRDNIKETSKRFTQEQQRQIRDDLNIARKNLELVKEKDPEYKEVDWRNPLYVVLYALKDRAALKSLAKIMPTEK
;
A
#
# COMPACT_ATOMS: atom_id res chain seq x y z
N MET A 1 9.21 -8.68 -20.49
CA MET A 1 7.76 -8.36 -20.60
C MET A 1 7.33 -7.89 -22.00
N LYS A 2 7.98 -6.93 -22.64
CA LYS A 2 7.63 -6.44 -24.00
C LYS A 2 7.61 -7.51 -25.12
N ARG A 3 8.40 -8.60 -25.03
CA ARG A 3 8.44 -9.67 -26.05
C ARG A 3 7.24 -10.65 -25.96
N ARG A 4 6.67 -10.91 -24.77
CA ARG A 4 5.51 -11.82 -24.62
C ARG A 4 4.19 -11.14 -25.02
N ILE A 5 4.06 -9.84 -24.82
CA ILE A 5 2.89 -9.06 -25.26
C ILE A 5 2.85 -9.00 -26.81
N LYS A 6 4.00 -8.84 -27.47
CA LYS A 6 4.06 -8.92 -28.94
C LYS A 6 3.65 -10.28 -29.51
N LEU A 7 3.95 -11.38 -28.80
CA LEU A 7 3.61 -12.73 -29.28
C LEU A 7 2.11 -13.02 -29.22
N ILE A 8 1.41 -12.52 -28.18
CA ILE A 8 -0.05 -12.70 -28.03
C ILE A 8 -0.81 -11.84 -29.03
N ILE A 9 -0.34 -10.63 -29.30
CA ILE A 9 -0.91 -9.75 -30.35
C ILE A 9 -0.69 -10.36 -31.75
N ILE A 10 0.46 -10.97 -31.98
CA ILE A 10 0.77 -11.64 -33.27
C ILE A 10 -0.07 -12.92 -33.44
N LEU A 11 -0.34 -13.69 -32.38
CA LEU A 11 -1.22 -14.85 -32.48
C LEU A 11 -2.70 -14.48 -32.72
N MET A 12 -3.19 -13.40 -32.12
CA MET A 12 -4.53 -12.89 -32.40
C MET A 12 -4.65 -12.25 -33.79
N LEU A 13 -3.61 -11.56 -34.28
CA LEU A 13 -3.54 -11.05 -35.64
C LEU A 13 -3.45 -12.17 -36.68
N ASN A 14 -2.78 -13.29 -36.39
CA ASN A 14 -2.68 -14.41 -37.33
C ASN A 14 -3.99 -15.19 -37.47
N VAL A 15 -4.84 -15.28 -36.47
CA VAL A 15 -6.20 -15.83 -36.59
C VAL A 15 -7.08 -14.92 -37.44
N PHE A 16 -6.87 -13.60 -37.38
CA PHE A 16 -7.56 -12.65 -38.27
C PHE A 16 -6.99 -12.64 -39.71
N MET A 17 -5.68 -12.86 -39.90
CA MET A 17 -5.02 -12.85 -41.20
C MET A 17 -5.27 -14.13 -42.02
N LEU A 18 -5.59 -15.28 -41.40
CA LEU A 18 -5.95 -16.51 -42.11
C LEU A 18 -7.32 -16.44 -42.82
N PHE A 19 -8.17 -15.47 -42.45
CA PHE A 19 -9.40 -15.16 -43.17
C PHE A 19 -9.24 -14.05 -44.23
N ALA A 20 -8.11 -13.34 -44.28
CA ALA A 20 -7.93 -12.14 -45.11
C ALA A 20 -7.13 -12.36 -46.39
N SER A 21 -6.63 -13.57 -46.68
CA SER A 21 -5.68 -13.76 -47.82
C SER A 21 -6.27 -14.34 -49.10
N SER A 22 -7.56 -14.19 -49.32
CA SER A 22 -8.12 -14.56 -50.64
C SER A 22 -9.42 -13.83 -50.93
N GLN A 23 -9.31 -12.54 -51.25
CA GLN A 23 -10.28 -11.92 -52.16
C GLN A 23 -9.82 -10.55 -52.71
N LYS A 24 -10.03 -10.32 -54.02
CA LYS A 24 -9.89 -9.06 -54.78
C LYS A 24 -10.59 -7.91 -54.06
N LYS A 25 -10.13 -6.66 -54.26
CA LYS A 25 -10.79 -5.40 -53.90
C LYS A 25 -12.29 -5.46 -54.23
N GLN A 26 -13.10 -6.01 -53.35
CA GLN A 26 -14.53 -5.84 -53.27
C GLN A 26 -14.84 -4.88 -52.13
N ASP A 27 -15.79 -3.97 -52.35
CA ASP A 27 -16.26 -3.00 -51.36
C ASP A 27 -16.47 -3.67 -49.99
N LYS A 28 -15.64 -3.34 -49.00
CA LYS A 28 -15.69 -3.89 -47.63
C LYS A 28 -16.90 -3.40 -46.85
N THR A 29 -17.63 -2.43 -47.35
CA THR A 29 -18.70 -1.70 -46.72
C THR A 29 -19.91 -2.56 -46.29
N PRO A 30 -20.48 -3.43 -47.14
CA PRO A 30 -21.60 -4.28 -46.73
C PRO A 30 -21.21 -5.32 -45.67
N GLN A 31 -19.96 -5.76 -45.68
CA GLN A 31 -19.49 -6.91 -44.92
C GLN A 31 -19.47 -6.66 -43.40
N ILE A 32 -19.08 -5.47 -42.92
CA ILE A 32 -19.00 -5.15 -41.48
C ILE A 32 -20.42 -5.01 -40.87
N ASN A 33 -21.32 -4.33 -41.58
CA ASN A 33 -22.71 -4.18 -41.14
C ASN A 33 -23.44 -5.54 -41.09
N GLU A 34 -23.21 -6.41 -42.05
CA GLU A 34 -23.75 -7.77 -42.09
C GLU A 34 -23.19 -8.64 -40.93
N GLN A 35 -21.88 -8.53 -40.66
CA GLN A 35 -21.24 -9.21 -39.55
C GLN A 35 -21.83 -8.76 -38.20
N LEU A 36 -21.99 -7.44 -37.98
CA LEU A 36 -22.60 -6.91 -36.79
C LEU A 36 -24.04 -7.40 -36.64
N ASN A 37 -24.85 -7.38 -37.68
CA ASN A 37 -26.22 -7.86 -37.68
C ASN A 37 -26.32 -9.36 -37.35
N SER A 38 -25.51 -10.18 -38.03
CA SER A 38 -25.41 -11.62 -37.79
C SER A 38 -25.03 -11.91 -36.33
N LEU A 39 -24.02 -11.20 -35.81
CA LEU A 39 -23.55 -11.38 -34.44
C LEU A 39 -24.62 -10.96 -33.42
N LEU A 40 -25.26 -9.81 -33.61
CA LEU A 40 -26.37 -9.35 -32.78
C LEU A 40 -27.54 -10.34 -32.77
N SER A 41 -27.83 -10.97 -33.88
CA SER A 41 -28.90 -12.01 -33.97
C SER A 41 -28.50 -13.28 -33.25
N SER A 42 -27.25 -13.72 -33.36
CA SER A 42 -26.74 -14.93 -32.73
C SER A 42 -26.66 -14.83 -31.19
N ILE A 43 -26.46 -13.62 -30.63
CA ILE A 43 -26.41 -13.37 -29.17
C ILE A 43 -27.73 -13.80 -28.53
N ALA A 44 -28.86 -13.50 -29.16
CA ALA A 44 -30.19 -13.84 -28.63
C ALA A 44 -30.44 -15.34 -28.48
N LEU A 45 -29.73 -16.16 -29.23
CA LEU A 45 -29.85 -17.62 -29.26
C LEU A 45 -28.81 -18.35 -28.40
N GLU A 46 -27.80 -17.62 -27.90
CA GLU A 46 -26.68 -18.23 -27.18
C GLU A 46 -27.06 -18.62 -25.75
N LYS A 47 -26.81 -19.88 -25.41
CA LYS A 47 -27.11 -20.48 -24.08
C LYS A 47 -25.89 -20.57 -23.19
N ASP A 48 -24.67 -20.67 -23.75
CA ASP A 48 -23.43 -20.67 -23.00
C ASP A 48 -23.07 -19.25 -22.53
N SER A 49 -22.92 -19.06 -21.23
CA SER A 49 -22.67 -17.74 -20.65
C SER A 49 -21.35 -17.13 -21.11
N ASN A 50 -20.26 -17.91 -21.23
CA ASN A 50 -18.98 -17.39 -21.70
C ASN A 50 -19.07 -16.97 -23.17
N GLN A 51 -19.70 -17.82 -24.01
CA GLN A 51 -19.90 -17.50 -25.42
C GLN A 51 -20.83 -16.31 -25.63
N TYR A 52 -21.91 -16.21 -24.83
CA TYR A 52 -22.81 -15.06 -24.87
C TYR A 52 -22.03 -13.73 -24.66
N TYR A 53 -21.26 -13.67 -23.58
CA TYR A 53 -20.55 -12.44 -23.23
C TYR A 53 -19.36 -12.16 -24.18
N MET A 54 -18.71 -13.18 -24.70
CA MET A 54 -17.71 -13.01 -25.76
C MET A 54 -18.31 -12.45 -27.04
N LYS A 55 -19.46 -12.97 -27.48
CA LYS A 55 -20.20 -12.43 -28.65
C LYS A 55 -20.67 -11.01 -28.42
N ALA A 56 -21.17 -10.69 -27.21
CA ALA A 56 -21.59 -9.34 -26.86
C ALA A 56 -20.41 -8.35 -26.89
N ALA A 57 -19.23 -8.75 -26.40
CA ALA A 57 -18.01 -7.96 -26.48
C ALA A 57 -17.57 -7.72 -27.93
N ASN A 58 -17.62 -8.76 -28.77
CA ASN A 58 -17.30 -8.66 -30.19
C ASN A 58 -18.28 -7.74 -30.94
N ALA A 59 -19.56 -7.76 -30.59
CA ALA A 59 -20.56 -6.85 -31.20
C ALA A 59 -20.24 -5.38 -30.86
N ILE A 60 -19.77 -5.10 -29.63
CA ILE A 60 -19.32 -3.76 -29.25
C ILE A 60 -18.11 -3.35 -30.08
N LEU A 61 -17.09 -4.22 -30.22
CA LEU A 61 -15.91 -3.91 -31.04
C LEU A 61 -16.26 -3.63 -32.48
N LEU A 62 -17.14 -4.44 -33.10
CA LEU A 62 -17.61 -4.17 -34.47
C LEU A 62 -18.40 -2.85 -34.55
N GLY A 63 -19.20 -2.52 -33.53
CA GLY A 63 -19.85 -1.22 -33.44
C GLY A 63 -18.87 -0.05 -33.38
N LEU A 64 -17.77 -0.18 -32.62
CA LEU A 64 -16.70 0.81 -32.56
C LEU A 64 -15.96 0.93 -33.90
N GLU A 65 -15.77 -0.18 -34.60
CA GLU A 65 -15.16 -0.18 -35.93
C GLU A 65 -16.07 0.51 -36.93
N CYS A 66 -17.39 0.24 -36.97
CA CYS A 66 -18.36 0.94 -37.78
C CYS A 66 -18.39 2.45 -37.50
N GLU A 67 -18.25 2.87 -36.24
CA GLU A 67 -18.19 4.30 -35.88
C GLU A 67 -17.01 5.03 -36.49
N LYS A 68 -15.89 4.33 -36.74
CA LYS A 68 -14.65 4.87 -37.33
C LYS A 68 -14.70 4.93 -38.88
N GLN A 69 -15.68 4.28 -39.50
CA GLN A 69 -15.84 4.21 -40.96
C GLN A 69 -16.60 5.42 -41.54
N ASP A 70 -17.16 5.26 -42.72
CA ASP A 70 -17.92 6.27 -43.44
C ASP A 70 -19.31 6.58 -42.87
N ALA A 71 -20.05 7.48 -43.51
CA ALA A 71 -21.37 7.91 -43.03
C ALA A 71 -22.41 6.77 -43.00
N VAL A 72 -22.32 5.80 -43.93
CA VAL A 72 -23.26 4.67 -44.01
C VAL A 72 -23.10 3.75 -42.80
N HIS A 73 -21.86 3.41 -42.45
CA HIS A 73 -21.57 2.59 -41.27
C HIS A 73 -21.92 3.30 -40.00
N ARG A 74 -21.63 4.60 -39.87
CA ARG A 74 -22.06 5.40 -38.69
C ARG A 74 -23.58 5.46 -38.54
N ALA A 75 -24.32 5.60 -39.62
CA ALA A 75 -25.78 5.57 -39.59
C ALA A 75 -26.32 4.20 -39.16
N TYR A 76 -25.72 3.12 -39.64
CA TYR A 76 -26.09 1.76 -39.24
C TYR A 76 -25.85 1.49 -37.77
N VAL A 77 -24.68 1.84 -37.23
CA VAL A 77 -24.38 1.64 -35.82
C VAL A 77 -25.25 2.55 -34.92
N ALA A 78 -25.58 3.75 -35.39
CA ALA A 78 -26.50 4.65 -34.67
C ALA A 78 -27.92 4.04 -34.49
N GLN A 79 -28.42 3.31 -35.50
CA GLN A 79 -29.67 2.57 -35.39
C GLN A 79 -29.62 1.42 -34.38
N ASN A 80 -28.47 0.85 -34.13
CA ASN A 80 -28.27 -0.24 -33.19
C ASN A 80 -27.71 0.22 -31.82
N LYS A 81 -27.61 1.54 -31.59
CA LYS A 81 -27.01 2.15 -30.42
C LYS A 81 -27.57 1.59 -29.11
N ASP A 82 -28.87 1.63 -28.92
CA ASP A 82 -29.53 1.21 -27.66
C ASP A 82 -29.23 -0.25 -27.33
N ARG A 83 -29.17 -1.09 -28.38
CA ARG A 83 -28.85 -2.50 -28.23
C ARG A 83 -27.40 -2.70 -27.79
N LEU A 84 -26.44 -1.98 -28.40
CA LEU A 84 -25.04 -2.02 -28.03
C LEU A 84 -24.78 -1.46 -26.64
N VAL A 85 -25.44 -0.36 -26.27
CA VAL A 85 -25.40 0.22 -24.91
C VAL A 85 -25.93 -0.77 -23.88
N SER A 86 -27.05 -1.44 -24.16
CA SER A 86 -27.62 -2.48 -23.28
C SER A 86 -26.64 -3.65 -23.11
N LEU A 87 -25.99 -4.12 -24.17
CA LEU A 87 -24.98 -5.16 -24.09
C LEU A 87 -23.80 -4.73 -23.22
N ARG A 88 -23.28 -3.51 -23.41
CA ARG A 88 -22.17 -2.97 -22.60
C ARG A 88 -22.54 -2.90 -21.13
N THR A 89 -23.72 -2.44 -20.79
CA THR A 89 -24.20 -2.40 -19.40
C THR A 89 -24.27 -3.80 -18.78
N LYS A 90 -24.75 -4.79 -19.54
CA LYS A 90 -24.72 -6.20 -19.09
C LYS A 90 -23.28 -6.71 -18.87
N LEU A 91 -22.34 -6.37 -19.75
CA LEU A 91 -20.95 -6.75 -19.59
C LEU A 91 -20.35 -6.15 -18.29
N LEU A 92 -20.61 -4.87 -18.02
CA LEU A 92 -20.17 -4.20 -16.79
C LEU A 92 -20.68 -4.92 -15.54
N SER A 93 -21.97 -5.30 -15.51
CA SER A 93 -22.57 -5.98 -14.36
C SER A 93 -21.98 -7.38 -14.10
N LYS A 94 -21.30 -7.96 -15.09
CA LYS A 94 -20.77 -9.33 -15.06
C LYS A 94 -19.27 -9.42 -14.73
N LEU A 95 -18.58 -8.30 -14.59
CA LEU A 95 -17.14 -8.30 -14.24
C LEU A 95 -16.86 -8.97 -12.88
N GLN A 96 -17.83 -8.92 -11.96
CA GLN A 96 -17.72 -9.56 -10.63
C GLN A 96 -18.19 -11.02 -10.61
N ASP A 97 -18.71 -11.54 -11.71
CA ASP A 97 -19.26 -12.89 -11.77
C ASP A 97 -18.16 -13.94 -11.86
N THR A 98 -17.96 -14.68 -10.77
CA THR A 98 -16.95 -15.74 -10.68
C THR A 98 -17.26 -16.98 -11.51
N ALA A 99 -18.51 -17.12 -12.01
CA ALA A 99 -18.88 -18.20 -12.92
C ALA A 99 -18.30 -17.99 -14.33
N LEU A 100 -17.96 -16.74 -14.71
CA LEU A 100 -17.26 -16.48 -15.95
C LEU A 100 -15.75 -16.77 -15.77
N SER A 101 -15.13 -17.32 -16.81
CA SER A 101 -13.68 -17.52 -16.79
C SER A 101 -12.93 -16.20 -16.67
N PHE A 102 -11.76 -16.22 -16.04
CA PHE A 102 -10.90 -15.01 -15.96
C PHE A 102 -10.52 -14.49 -17.35
N ALA A 103 -10.28 -15.40 -18.31
CA ALA A 103 -9.98 -15.01 -19.70
C ALA A 103 -11.13 -14.22 -20.32
N THR A 104 -12.38 -14.67 -20.12
CA THR A 104 -13.58 -14.00 -20.60
C THR A 104 -13.73 -12.62 -19.95
N ARG A 105 -13.61 -12.52 -18.61
CA ARG A 105 -13.67 -11.24 -17.89
C ARG A 105 -12.58 -10.27 -18.33
N LYS A 106 -11.36 -10.75 -18.52
CA LYS A 106 -10.23 -9.93 -19.01
C LYS A 106 -10.51 -9.36 -20.39
N TYR A 107 -11.04 -10.17 -21.30
CA TYR A 107 -11.43 -9.73 -22.65
C TYR A 107 -12.53 -8.67 -22.59
N ILE A 108 -13.60 -8.92 -21.86
CA ILE A 108 -14.70 -7.98 -21.64
C ILE A 108 -14.18 -6.64 -21.10
N THR A 109 -13.29 -6.67 -20.10
CA THR A 109 -12.70 -5.47 -19.48
C THR A 109 -11.98 -4.61 -20.49
N ASN A 110 -11.17 -5.21 -21.38
CA ASN A 110 -10.47 -4.47 -22.41
C ASN A 110 -11.43 -3.81 -23.40
N VAL A 111 -12.50 -4.51 -23.82
CA VAL A 111 -13.55 -3.96 -24.69
C VAL A 111 -14.28 -2.80 -24.03
N ILE A 112 -14.59 -2.90 -22.74
CA ILE A 112 -15.24 -1.81 -21.97
C ILE A 112 -14.33 -0.57 -21.95
N ILE A 113 -13.04 -0.74 -21.70
CA ILE A 113 -12.07 0.38 -21.68
C ILE A 113 -11.97 1.01 -23.09
N GLU A 114 -11.86 0.20 -24.14
CA GLU A 114 -11.80 0.71 -25.52
C GLU A 114 -13.06 1.48 -25.87
N SER A 115 -14.25 1.02 -25.41
CA SER A 115 -15.52 1.69 -25.67
C SER A 115 -15.71 3.01 -24.93
N ALA A 116 -14.93 3.28 -23.88
CA ALA A 116 -15.12 4.44 -23.00
C ALA A 116 -14.94 5.79 -23.71
N SER A 117 -14.08 5.85 -24.75
CA SER A 117 -13.82 7.07 -25.54
C SER A 117 -14.79 7.27 -26.71
N SER A 118 -15.63 6.30 -27.01
CA SER A 118 -16.54 6.32 -28.16
C SER A 118 -17.75 7.24 -27.93
N SER A 119 -18.15 8.00 -28.96
CA SER A 119 -19.34 8.82 -28.93
C SER A 119 -20.63 8.00 -28.80
N LEU A 120 -20.61 6.74 -29.24
CA LEU A 120 -21.69 5.79 -29.12
C LEU A 120 -22.11 5.54 -27.66
N PHE A 121 -21.15 5.54 -26.72
CA PHE A 121 -21.35 5.24 -25.31
C PHE A 121 -21.24 6.47 -24.37
N LYS A 122 -21.02 7.68 -24.94
CA LYS A 122 -20.84 8.93 -24.15
C LYS A 122 -21.99 9.30 -23.20
N LEU A 123 -23.19 8.79 -23.40
CA LEU A 123 -24.35 9.09 -22.57
C LEU A 123 -24.30 8.34 -21.21
N ASN A 124 -23.52 7.29 -21.10
CA ASN A 124 -23.28 6.58 -19.85
C ASN A 124 -21.91 7.00 -19.30
N GLN A 125 -21.91 8.04 -18.44
CA GLN A 125 -20.72 8.41 -17.67
C GLN A 125 -20.47 7.35 -16.59
N ASP A 126 -20.13 6.14 -17.00
CA ASP A 126 -19.70 5.11 -16.04
C ASP A 126 -18.40 5.58 -15.40
N ASN A 127 -18.40 5.64 -14.08
CA ASN A 127 -17.16 5.82 -13.35
C ASN A 127 -16.36 4.50 -13.40
N LEU A 128 -15.67 4.27 -14.52
CA LEU A 128 -14.93 3.02 -14.74
C LEU A 128 -13.84 2.81 -13.68
N GLY A 129 -13.22 3.88 -13.17
CA GLY A 129 -12.26 3.80 -12.09
C GLY A 129 -12.88 3.18 -10.84
N ALA A 130 -14.06 3.68 -10.43
CA ALA A 130 -14.82 3.11 -9.31
C ALA A 130 -15.22 1.65 -9.55
N ILE A 131 -15.70 1.35 -10.75
CA ILE A 131 -16.16 0.00 -11.08
C ILE A 131 -14.98 -0.99 -10.97
N PHE A 132 -13.85 -0.68 -11.59
CA PHE A 132 -12.67 -1.57 -11.54
C PHE A 132 -12.10 -1.69 -10.13
N TYR A 133 -12.06 -0.60 -9.36
CA TYR A 133 -11.67 -0.64 -7.96
C TYR A 133 -12.57 -1.56 -7.12
N ASN A 134 -13.89 -1.44 -7.28
CA ASN A 134 -14.85 -2.28 -6.55
C ASN A 134 -14.72 -3.77 -6.94
N VAL A 135 -14.50 -4.05 -8.23
CA VAL A 135 -14.22 -5.42 -8.70
C VAL A 135 -12.93 -5.96 -8.08
N ALA A 136 -11.87 -5.15 -8.08
CA ALA A 136 -10.59 -5.50 -7.46
C ALA A 136 -10.74 -5.78 -5.97
N SER A 137 -11.41 -4.89 -5.23
CA SER A 137 -11.66 -5.04 -3.79
C SER A 137 -12.44 -6.32 -3.47
N ARG A 138 -13.41 -6.69 -4.31
CA ARG A 138 -14.14 -7.95 -4.18
C ARG A 138 -13.22 -9.16 -4.37
N PHE A 139 -12.39 -9.17 -5.43
CA PHE A 139 -11.45 -10.27 -5.64
C PHE A 139 -10.39 -10.35 -4.54
N TYR A 140 -9.93 -9.21 -4.03
CA TYR A 140 -9.05 -9.17 -2.88
C TYR A 140 -9.69 -9.80 -1.63
N SER A 141 -10.96 -9.45 -1.32
CA SER A 141 -11.66 -9.98 -0.15
C SER A 141 -11.86 -11.49 -0.17
N ILE A 142 -11.93 -12.10 -1.35
CA ILE A 142 -12.00 -13.56 -1.51
C ILE A 142 -10.62 -14.21 -1.76
N LYS A 143 -9.53 -13.46 -1.50
CA LYS A 143 -8.13 -13.89 -1.63
C LYS A 143 -7.71 -14.29 -3.06
N ASN A 144 -8.43 -13.83 -4.06
CA ASN A 144 -8.02 -13.99 -5.46
C ASN A 144 -7.17 -12.79 -5.89
N TYR A 145 -5.97 -12.70 -5.33
CA TYR A 145 -5.07 -11.55 -5.48
C TYR A 145 -4.64 -11.30 -6.93
N LYS A 146 -4.50 -12.35 -7.73
CA LYS A 146 -4.13 -12.25 -9.15
C LYS A 146 -5.19 -11.52 -9.98
N GLU A 147 -6.46 -11.79 -9.75
CA GLU A 147 -7.54 -11.08 -10.43
C GLU A 147 -7.73 -9.68 -9.84
N ALA A 148 -7.62 -9.54 -8.52
CA ALA A 148 -7.63 -8.23 -7.86
C ALA A 148 -6.58 -7.31 -8.47
N ASP A 149 -5.35 -7.78 -8.60
CA ASP A 149 -4.22 -7.06 -9.19
C ASP A 149 -4.50 -6.60 -10.62
N PHE A 150 -5.07 -7.48 -11.46
CA PHE A 150 -5.47 -7.13 -12.82
C PHE A 150 -6.47 -5.96 -12.85
N TYR A 151 -7.50 -5.96 -11.99
CA TYR A 151 -8.51 -4.89 -11.98
C TYR A 151 -7.99 -3.61 -11.32
N VAL A 152 -7.11 -3.71 -10.33
CA VAL A 152 -6.40 -2.54 -9.79
C VAL A 152 -5.62 -1.82 -10.88
N ASP A 153 -4.87 -2.53 -11.72
CA ASP A 153 -4.13 -1.94 -12.83
C ASP A 153 -5.05 -1.18 -13.81
N LYS A 154 -6.30 -1.64 -13.97
CA LYS A 154 -7.29 -0.93 -14.78
C LYS A 154 -7.84 0.31 -14.07
N SER A 155 -8.03 0.26 -12.77
CA SER A 155 -8.49 1.40 -11.97
C SER A 155 -7.43 2.50 -11.88
N LEU A 156 -6.14 2.16 -11.83
CA LEU A 156 -5.01 3.10 -11.83
C LEU A 156 -4.97 4.02 -13.06
N LEU A 157 -5.61 3.64 -14.17
CA LEU A 157 -5.71 4.48 -15.37
C LEU A 157 -6.59 5.73 -15.16
N PHE A 158 -7.36 5.77 -14.08
CA PHE A 158 -8.32 6.84 -13.78
C PHE A 158 -7.82 7.68 -12.61
N LYS A 159 -7.48 8.95 -12.89
CA LYS A 159 -6.83 9.87 -11.94
C LYS A 159 -7.54 9.94 -10.58
N ASP A 160 -8.87 10.00 -10.57
CA ASP A 160 -9.66 10.15 -9.34
C ASP A 160 -9.60 8.89 -8.43
N TRP A 161 -9.12 7.78 -8.97
CA TRP A 161 -8.99 6.49 -8.27
C TRP A 161 -7.54 6.04 -8.10
N ALA A 162 -6.59 6.78 -8.65
CA ALA A 162 -5.19 6.38 -8.70
C ALA A 162 -4.60 6.10 -7.30
N GLU A 163 -4.83 6.96 -6.32
CA GLU A 163 -4.30 6.80 -4.97
C GLU A 163 -4.88 5.56 -4.27
N LYS A 164 -6.22 5.44 -4.21
CA LYS A 164 -6.88 4.26 -3.62
C LYS A 164 -6.51 2.96 -4.31
N SER A 165 -6.33 3.01 -5.63
CA SER A 165 -5.92 1.86 -6.41
C SER A 165 -4.47 1.49 -6.15
N ALA A 166 -3.59 2.46 -5.95
CA ALA A 166 -2.20 2.21 -5.56
C ALA A 166 -2.11 1.55 -4.18
N GLU A 167 -2.94 1.97 -3.23
CA GLU A 167 -3.05 1.31 -1.92
C GLU A 167 -3.45 -0.17 -2.06
N LEU A 168 -4.50 -0.45 -2.83
CA LEU A 168 -4.94 -1.83 -3.06
C LEU A 168 -3.91 -2.64 -3.86
N LYS A 169 -3.17 -1.98 -4.78
CA LYS A 169 -2.10 -2.62 -5.56
C LYS A 169 -1.00 -3.16 -4.67
N VAL A 170 -0.48 -2.36 -3.75
CA VAL A 170 0.59 -2.81 -2.85
C VAL A 170 0.11 -3.88 -1.88
N LEU A 171 -1.16 -3.84 -1.46
CA LEU A 171 -1.74 -4.91 -0.67
C LEU A 171 -1.85 -6.22 -1.47
N CYS A 172 -2.28 -6.17 -2.74
CA CYS A 172 -2.26 -7.34 -3.61
C CYS A 172 -0.84 -7.89 -3.83
N MET A 173 0.15 -7.01 -4.01
CA MET A 173 1.55 -7.42 -4.17
C MET A 173 2.08 -8.08 -2.90
N LYS A 174 1.77 -7.54 -1.71
CA LYS A 174 2.17 -8.09 -0.41
C LYS A 174 1.70 -9.55 -0.25
N GLU A 175 0.44 -9.82 -0.60
CA GLU A 175 -0.16 -11.15 -0.49
C GLU A 175 0.34 -12.16 -1.54
N GLN A 176 1.08 -11.71 -2.54
CA GLN A 176 1.63 -12.51 -3.63
C GLN A 176 3.16 -12.68 -3.55
N ILE A 177 3.77 -12.34 -2.42
CA ILE A 177 5.21 -12.54 -2.20
C ILE A 177 5.47 -14.04 -1.97
N GLU A 178 6.11 -14.69 -2.95
CA GLU A 178 6.51 -16.09 -2.86
C GLU A 178 8.04 -16.25 -2.89
N THR A 179 8.75 -15.27 -3.46
CA THR A 179 10.21 -15.34 -3.65
C THR A 179 10.90 -14.07 -3.15
N PRO A 180 12.22 -14.12 -2.87
CA PRO A 180 13.00 -12.92 -2.56
C PRO A 180 12.94 -11.84 -3.65
N THR A 181 12.77 -12.25 -4.91
CA THR A 181 12.60 -11.31 -6.02
C THR A 181 11.27 -10.56 -5.92
N ASP A 182 10.19 -11.24 -5.55
CA ASP A 182 8.88 -10.60 -5.34
C ASP A 182 8.95 -9.60 -4.18
N SER A 183 9.63 -9.96 -3.10
CA SER A 183 9.91 -9.08 -1.97
C SER A 183 10.63 -7.80 -2.39
N THR A 184 11.66 -7.92 -3.24
CA THR A 184 12.40 -6.76 -3.75
C THR A 184 11.53 -5.89 -4.65
N VAL A 185 10.75 -6.50 -5.54
CA VAL A 185 9.80 -5.77 -6.42
C VAL A 185 8.75 -5.04 -5.61
N TYR A 186 8.22 -5.67 -4.57
CA TYR A 186 7.28 -5.06 -3.64
C TYR A 186 7.86 -3.85 -2.92
N LEU A 187 9.06 -3.96 -2.33
CA LEU A 187 9.71 -2.84 -1.65
C LEU A 187 9.98 -1.67 -2.61
N LEU A 188 10.49 -1.94 -3.82
CA LEU A 188 10.74 -0.89 -4.80
C LEU A 188 9.45 -0.18 -5.22
N ALA A 189 8.35 -0.91 -5.39
CA ALA A 189 7.05 -0.32 -5.69
C ALA A 189 6.53 0.56 -4.55
N LEU A 190 6.70 0.12 -3.29
CA LEU A 190 6.35 0.91 -2.11
C LEU A 190 7.14 2.22 -2.03
N LEU A 191 8.45 2.18 -2.24
CA LEU A 191 9.32 3.35 -2.19
C LEU A 191 8.98 4.36 -3.30
N ASP A 192 8.68 3.89 -4.51
CA ASP A 192 8.24 4.73 -5.62
C ASP A 192 6.90 5.42 -5.33
N LEU A 193 5.92 4.66 -4.82
CA LEU A 193 4.62 5.19 -4.43
C LEU A 193 4.71 6.18 -3.26
N HIS A 194 5.57 5.91 -2.28
CA HIS A 194 5.81 6.83 -1.18
C HIS A 194 6.50 8.11 -1.65
N THR A 195 7.42 8.04 -2.60
CA THR A 195 8.07 9.21 -3.19
C THR A 195 7.06 10.12 -3.88
N THR A 196 6.09 9.54 -4.59
CA THR A 196 5.03 10.30 -5.29
C THR A 196 3.92 10.78 -4.36
N ASN A 197 3.65 10.05 -3.27
CA ASN A 197 2.60 10.33 -2.28
C ASN A 197 3.15 10.28 -0.85
N PRO A 198 4.05 11.19 -0.47
CA PRO A 198 4.80 11.12 0.78
C PRO A 198 3.94 11.24 2.05
N ASN A 199 2.73 11.78 1.94
CA ASN A 199 1.79 11.91 3.04
C ASN A 199 0.87 10.69 3.20
N ASN A 200 0.96 9.68 2.31
CA ASN A 200 0.15 8.48 2.43
C ASN A 200 0.69 7.59 3.57
N SER A 201 -0.11 7.50 4.63
CA SER A 201 0.29 6.80 5.86
C SER A 201 0.39 5.28 5.67
N LEU A 202 -0.33 4.70 4.72
CA LEU A 202 -0.27 3.26 4.44
C LEU A 202 1.09 2.88 3.84
N PHE A 203 1.57 3.62 2.83
CA PHE A 203 2.86 3.34 2.21
C PHE A 203 3.99 3.45 3.21
N PHE A 204 4.02 4.53 4.00
CA PHE A 204 4.98 4.69 5.09
C PHE A 204 4.95 3.51 6.07
N HIS A 205 3.75 3.13 6.54
CA HIS A 205 3.59 2.01 7.47
C HIS A 205 4.11 0.68 6.89
N LEU A 206 3.77 0.37 5.65
CA LEU A 206 4.20 -0.86 4.98
C LEU A 206 5.72 -0.90 4.75
N ILE A 207 6.35 0.24 4.45
CA ILE A 207 7.81 0.34 4.34
C ILE A 207 8.45 0.04 5.69
N ILE A 208 7.97 0.66 6.78
CA ILE A 208 8.49 0.40 8.12
C ILE A 208 8.30 -1.06 8.52
N GLU A 209 7.10 -1.62 8.30
CA GLU A 209 6.83 -3.04 8.57
C GLU A 209 7.84 -3.95 7.84
N TYR A 210 8.11 -3.67 6.57
CA TYR A 210 9.06 -4.45 5.78
C TYR A 210 10.50 -4.28 6.28
N LEU A 211 10.95 -3.04 6.48
CA LEU A 211 12.32 -2.71 6.86
C LEU A 211 12.64 -2.98 8.36
N SER A 212 11.62 -3.22 9.20
CA SER A 212 11.83 -3.56 10.62
C SER A 212 12.39 -4.97 10.85
N GLN A 213 12.52 -5.78 9.80
CA GLN A 213 13.17 -7.08 9.89
C GLN A 213 14.67 -6.90 10.12
N PRO A 214 15.33 -7.72 10.97
CA PRO A 214 16.72 -7.51 11.39
C PRO A 214 17.75 -7.37 10.26
N GLN A 215 17.52 -8.04 9.12
CA GLN A 215 18.41 -7.98 7.95
C GLN A 215 18.37 -6.63 7.22
N TYR A 216 17.35 -5.79 7.43
CA TYR A 216 17.17 -4.49 6.78
C TYR A 216 17.43 -3.30 7.70
N ALA A 217 18.12 -3.51 8.82
CA ALA A 217 18.37 -2.45 9.82
C ALA A 217 19.11 -1.23 9.24
N ALA A 218 20.00 -1.45 8.27
CA ALA A 218 20.72 -0.36 7.62
C ALA A 218 19.83 0.43 6.66
N GLU A 219 18.98 -0.26 5.93
CA GLU A 219 17.99 0.33 5.01
C GLU A 219 16.93 1.13 5.78
N LEU A 220 16.47 0.60 6.93
CA LEU A 220 15.55 1.32 7.81
C LEU A 220 16.15 2.62 8.33
N GLU A 221 17.41 2.58 8.79
CA GLU A 221 18.12 3.79 9.23
C GLU A 221 18.25 4.80 8.11
N GLN A 222 18.67 4.36 6.93
CA GLN A 222 18.81 5.24 5.77
C GLN A 222 17.49 5.87 5.36
N PHE A 223 16.42 5.07 5.24
CA PHE A 223 15.08 5.55 4.93
C PHE A 223 14.60 6.59 5.95
N THR A 224 14.74 6.28 7.25
CA THR A 224 14.31 7.18 8.33
C THR A 224 15.07 8.51 8.29
N LYS A 225 16.38 8.47 7.98
CA LYS A 225 17.20 9.67 7.83
C LYS A 225 16.76 10.53 6.64
N GLU A 226 16.43 9.92 5.51
CA GLU A 226 15.92 10.62 4.33
C GLU A 226 14.57 11.28 4.63
N GLU A 227 13.68 10.59 5.35
CA GLU A 227 12.40 11.15 5.79
C GLU A 227 12.57 12.34 6.73
N LEU A 228 13.54 12.30 7.67
CA LEU A 228 13.85 13.43 8.54
C LEU A 228 14.43 14.63 7.77
N LEU A 229 15.20 14.38 6.71
CA LEU A 229 15.68 15.46 5.84
C LEU A 229 14.55 16.10 5.06
N ARG A 230 13.52 15.33 4.67
CA ARG A 230 12.35 15.82 3.95
C ARG A 230 11.40 16.60 4.88
N ASP A 231 11.11 16.05 6.06
CA ASP A 231 10.26 16.69 7.07
C ASP A 231 10.85 16.49 8.48
N PRO A 232 11.69 17.44 8.95
CA PRO A 232 12.30 17.38 10.26
C PRO A 232 11.32 17.47 11.44
N LYS A 233 10.05 17.80 11.18
CA LYS A 233 8.99 17.91 12.18
C LYS A 233 8.02 16.73 12.16
N ASN A 234 8.26 15.71 11.35
CA ASN A 234 7.42 14.52 11.32
C ASN A 234 7.60 13.72 12.60
N VAL A 235 6.61 13.81 13.49
CA VAL A 235 6.64 13.17 14.81
C VAL A 235 6.85 11.66 14.72
N LYS A 236 6.20 10.98 13.76
CA LYS A 236 6.34 9.52 13.60
C LYS A 236 7.77 9.13 13.21
N VAL A 237 8.39 9.93 12.35
CA VAL A 237 9.77 9.69 11.91
C VAL A 237 10.76 10.00 13.04
N LEU A 238 10.51 11.05 13.84
CA LEU A 238 11.31 11.37 15.03
C LEU A 238 11.27 10.23 16.06
N LEU A 239 10.10 9.65 16.31
CA LEU A 239 9.96 8.50 17.22
C LEU A 239 10.76 7.31 16.71
N LEU A 240 10.61 6.96 15.45
CA LEU A 240 11.34 5.86 14.82
C LEU A 240 12.85 6.10 14.86
N TRP A 241 13.32 7.31 14.56
CA TRP A 241 14.73 7.67 14.65
C TRP A 241 15.28 7.50 16.06
N GLY A 242 14.53 7.95 17.07
CA GLY A 242 14.88 7.77 18.46
C GLY A 242 15.04 6.29 18.83
N GLU A 243 14.13 5.43 18.39
CA GLU A 243 14.20 3.98 18.62
C GLU A 243 15.40 3.32 17.93
N ILE A 244 15.71 3.72 16.69
CA ILE A 244 16.90 3.27 15.98
C ILE A 244 18.16 3.69 16.72
N MET A 245 18.21 4.93 17.20
CA MET A 245 19.38 5.43 17.96
C MET A 245 19.49 4.73 19.33
N MET A 246 18.39 4.44 20.01
CA MET A 246 18.39 3.61 21.23
C MET A 246 18.97 2.22 20.99
N SER A 247 18.56 1.54 19.93
CA SER A 247 19.05 0.19 19.60
C SER A 247 20.57 0.17 19.36
N LYS A 248 21.12 1.29 18.89
CA LYS A 248 22.56 1.52 18.69
C LYS A 248 23.29 2.09 19.90
N LYS A 249 22.58 2.26 21.04
CA LYS A 249 23.10 2.90 22.26
C LYS A 249 23.61 4.33 22.03
N LYS A 250 23.11 5.00 21.02
CA LYS A 250 23.38 6.41 20.74
C LYS A 250 22.40 7.29 21.51
N TRP A 251 22.59 7.30 22.83
CA TRP A 251 21.62 7.87 23.77
C TRP A 251 21.34 9.37 23.55
N ASN A 252 22.35 10.16 23.19
CA ASN A 252 22.18 11.59 22.97
C ASN A 252 21.28 11.86 21.74
N GLU A 253 21.53 11.17 20.64
CA GLU A 253 20.74 11.28 19.43
C GLU A 253 19.29 10.77 19.65
N ALA A 254 19.12 9.71 20.43
CA ALA A 254 17.80 9.22 20.81
C ALA A 254 17.03 10.26 21.65
N ILE A 255 17.67 10.84 22.67
CA ILE A 255 17.10 11.89 23.50
C ILE A 255 16.71 13.12 22.67
N GLU A 256 17.56 13.54 21.76
CA GLU A 256 17.28 14.69 20.86
C GLU A 256 16.04 14.43 20.02
N ALA A 257 15.92 13.25 19.42
CA ALA A 257 14.77 12.87 18.60
C ALA A 257 13.48 12.85 19.44
N PHE A 258 13.47 12.14 20.57
CA PHE A 258 12.31 12.04 21.43
C PHE A 258 11.88 13.37 22.04
N THR A 259 12.82 14.20 22.50
CA THR A 259 12.50 15.52 23.03
C THR A 259 12.03 16.50 21.93
N SER A 260 12.45 16.28 20.69
CA SER A 260 11.91 17.03 19.54
C SER A 260 10.46 16.63 19.28
N ALA A 261 10.12 15.33 19.32
CA ALA A 261 8.75 14.86 19.21
C ALA A 261 7.86 15.38 20.36
N GLU A 262 8.38 15.38 21.59
CA GLU A 262 7.67 15.94 22.77
C GLU A 262 7.35 17.43 22.57
N LYS A 263 8.31 18.23 22.09
CA LYS A 263 8.11 19.68 21.79
C LYS A 263 7.07 19.92 20.71
N LEU A 264 6.84 18.95 19.83
CA LEU A 264 5.80 19.00 18.79
C LEU A 264 4.43 18.53 19.30
N GLY A 265 4.30 18.23 20.58
CA GLY A 265 3.05 17.87 21.23
C GLY A 265 2.81 16.36 21.42
N GLU A 266 3.76 15.52 21.05
CA GLU A 266 3.68 14.09 21.33
C GLU A 266 3.84 13.83 22.83
N SER A 267 2.98 13.01 23.42
CA SER A 267 2.96 12.74 24.87
C SER A 267 2.50 11.33 25.22
N SER A 268 2.70 10.38 24.30
CA SER A 268 2.34 8.97 24.52
C SER A 268 3.16 8.33 25.63
N ILE A 269 2.62 7.27 26.20
CA ILE A 269 3.28 6.45 27.21
C ILE A 269 4.61 5.92 26.70
N HIS A 270 4.65 5.45 25.45
CA HIS A 270 5.87 4.95 24.82
C HIS A 270 6.95 6.03 24.66
N LEU A 271 6.58 7.26 24.26
CA LEU A 271 7.55 8.36 24.19
C LEU A 271 8.17 8.65 25.56
N LEU A 272 7.34 8.83 26.59
CA LEU A 272 7.82 9.13 27.94
C LEU A 272 8.70 7.99 28.49
N TYR A 273 8.30 6.75 28.23
CA TYR A 273 9.08 5.57 28.58
C TYR A 273 10.46 5.59 27.89
N ASN A 274 10.50 5.81 26.57
CA ASN A 274 11.74 5.84 25.80
C ASN A 274 12.65 7.00 26.20
N ILE A 275 12.11 8.17 26.56
CA ILE A 275 12.89 9.26 27.16
C ILE A 275 13.50 8.81 28.49
N GLY A 276 12.71 8.19 29.36
CA GLY A 276 13.17 7.70 30.65
C GLY A 276 14.29 6.65 30.53
N ILE A 277 14.12 5.69 29.62
CA ILE A 277 15.15 4.68 29.31
C ILE A 277 16.42 5.31 28.75
N SER A 278 16.29 6.24 27.79
CA SER A 278 17.44 6.87 27.14
C SER A 278 18.30 7.66 28.13
N TYR A 279 17.68 8.48 28.99
CA TYR A 279 18.40 9.23 30.03
C TYR A 279 19.02 8.34 31.09
N SER A 280 18.33 7.31 31.56
CA SER A 280 18.89 6.37 32.54
C SER A 280 20.05 5.56 31.96
N SER A 281 19.91 5.07 30.72
CA SER A 281 20.97 4.33 30.06
C SER A 281 22.22 5.19 29.81
N LYS A 282 22.04 6.43 29.36
CA LYS A 282 23.11 7.42 29.22
C LYS A 282 23.86 7.64 30.55
N ALA A 283 23.10 7.84 31.62
CA ALA A 283 23.69 8.05 32.95
C ALA A 283 24.50 6.84 33.44
N PHE A 284 23.98 5.63 33.23
CA PHE A 284 24.66 4.38 33.62
C PHE A 284 25.90 4.13 32.77
N GLU A 285 25.82 4.28 31.46
CA GLU A 285 26.97 4.14 30.59
C GLU A 285 28.06 5.15 30.93
N TYR A 286 27.70 6.41 31.13
CA TYR A 286 28.67 7.45 31.55
C TYR A 286 29.31 7.13 32.90
N ARG A 287 28.52 6.68 33.89
CA ARG A 287 29.00 6.24 35.19
C ARG A 287 29.99 5.08 35.06
N ASP A 288 29.65 4.09 34.24
CA ASP A 288 30.45 2.87 34.14
C ASP A 288 31.79 3.14 33.38
N ASN A 289 31.75 3.97 32.35
CA ASN A 289 32.95 4.46 31.66
C ASN A 289 33.93 5.21 32.59
N ILE A 290 33.39 6.01 33.55
CA ILE A 290 34.23 6.69 34.54
C ILE A 290 34.85 5.67 35.50
N LYS A 291 34.11 4.65 35.95
CA LYS A 291 34.65 3.62 36.85
C LYS A 291 35.79 2.83 36.21
N GLU A 292 35.73 2.60 34.92
CA GLU A 292 36.82 1.91 34.18
C GLU A 292 38.08 2.76 34.08
N THR A 293 37.94 4.09 34.00
CA THR A 293 39.05 5.03 33.75
C THR A 293 39.53 5.73 35.01
N SER A 294 38.74 5.82 36.08
CA SER A 294 39.01 6.58 37.28
C SER A 294 38.47 5.92 38.55
N LYS A 295 39.23 6.03 39.63
CA LYS A 295 38.81 5.54 40.98
C LYS A 295 37.81 6.44 41.70
N ARG A 296 37.68 7.68 41.29
CA ARG A 296 36.83 8.67 41.96
C ARG A 296 36.06 9.53 40.90
N PHE A 297 34.83 9.83 41.22
CA PHE A 297 33.99 10.77 40.44
C PHE A 297 34.28 12.21 40.86
N THR A 298 34.39 13.11 39.91
CA THR A 298 34.37 14.55 40.20
C THR A 298 32.98 14.98 40.59
N GLN A 299 32.87 16.17 41.22
CA GLN A 299 31.53 16.72 41.60
C GLN A 299 30.66 16.96 40.35
N GLU A 300 31.24 17.45 39.27
CA GLU A 300 30.56 17.69 38.00
C GLU A 300 30.01 16.40 37.38
N GLN A 301 30.83 15.34 37.35
CA GLN A 301 30.39 14.02 36.87
C GLN A 301 29.24 13.45 37.70
N GLN A 302 29.30 13.58 39.03
CA GLN A 302 28.23 13.15 39.93
C GLN A 302 26.94 13.94 39.69
N ARG A 303 27.06 15.26 39.46
CA ARG A 303 25.94 16.14 39.14
C ARG A 303 25.28 15.73 37.84
N GLN A 304 26.03 15.57 36.74
CA GLN A 304 25.52 15.17 35.44
C GLN A 304 24.78 13.82 35.50
N ILE A 305 25.35 12.82 36.15
CA ILE A 305 24.70 11.51 36.35
C ILE A 305 23.36 11.69 37.10
N ARG A 306 23.36 12.50 38.15
CA ARG A 306 22.18 12.74 38.98
C ARG A 306 21.09 13.49 38.18
N ASP A 307 21.48 14.49 37.39
CA ASP A 307 20.55 15.28 36.59
C ASP A 307 19.89 14.41 35.53
N ASP A 308 20.66 13.60 34.78
CA ASP A 308 20.10 12.65 33.80
C ASP A 308 19.15 11.62 34.48
N LEU A 309 19.52 11.08 35.66
CA LEU A 309 18.66 10.16 36.41
C LEU A 309 17.38 10.82 36.95
N ASN A 310 17.42 12.11 37.31
CA ASN A 310 16.22 12.83 37.74
C ASN A 310 15.25 13.08 36.55
N ILE A 311 15.77 13.33 35.34
CA ILE A 311 14.95 13.42 34.13
C ILE A 311 14.33 12.05 33.83
N ALA A 312 15.12 10.99 33.89
CA ALA A 312 14.63 9.63 33.72
C ALA A 312 13.50 9.28 34.70
N ARG A 313 13.71 9.58 36.02
CA ARG A 313 12.72 9.41 37.06
C ARG A 313 11.42 10.12 36.73
N LYS A 314 11.49 11.43 36.42
CA LYS A 314 10.30 12.23 36.11
C LYS A 314 9.46 11.59 35.00
N ASN A 315 10.09 11.16 33.93
CA ASN A 315 9.38 10.57 32.80
C ASN A 315 8.79 9.19 33.16
N LEU A 316 9.54 8.34 33.86
CA LEU A 316 9.03 7.02 34.29
C LEU A 316 7.93 7.12 35.34
N GLU A 317 7.94 8.14 36.22
CA GLU A 317 6.84 8.43 37.12
C GLU A 317 5.58 8.89 36.37
N LEU A 318 5.71 9.72 35.32
CA LEU A 318 4.60 10.06 34.46
C LEU A 318 4.04 8.83 33.71
N VAL A 319 4.88 7.92 33.27
CA VAL A 319 4.44 6.63 32.68
C VAL A 319 3.63 5.84 33.72
N LYS A 320 4.14 5.73 34.96
CA LYS A 320 3.42 5.06 36.06
C LYS A 320 2.05 5.68 36.35
N GLU A 321 1.93 7.01 36.29
CA GLU A 321 0.65 7.70 36.47
C GLU A 321 -0.33 7.41 35.35
N LYS A 322 0.15 7.36 34.08
CA LYS A 322 -0.68 7.12 32.89
C LYS A 322 -1.02 5.65 32.66
N ASP A 323 -0.14 4.73 33.05
CA ASP A 323 -0.28 3.29 32.90
C ASP A 323 0.03 2.56 34.25
N PRO A 324 -0.80 2.77 35.29
CA PRO A 324 -0.54 2.22 36.61
C PRO A 324 -0.58 0.68 36.66
N GLU A 325 -1.24 0.05 35.68
CA GLU A 325 -1.37 -1.40 35.57
C GLU A 325 -0.33 -2.01 34.59
N TYR A 326 0.64 -1.20 34.11
CA TYR A 326 1.72 -1.62 33.19
C TYR A 326 1.24 -2.43 31.99
N LYS A 327 0.11 -2.01 31.41
CA LYS A 327 -0.52 -2.68 30.25
C LYS A 327 0.19 -2.36 28.93
N GLU A 328 0.69 -1.13 28.80
CA GLU A 328 1.39 -0.69 27.60
C GLU A 328 2.89 -0.92 27.67
N VAL A 329 3.51 -0.60 28.84
CA VAL A 329 4.94 -0.79 29.07
C VAL A 329 5.24 -1.19 30.51
N ASP A 330 6.18 -2.11 30.74
CA ASP A 330 6.61 -2.44 32.11
C ASP A 330 7.66 -1.43 32.61
N TRP A 331 7.17 -0.35 33.20
CA TRP A 331 7.96 0.74 33.77
C TRP A 331 8.57 0.39 35.14
N ARG A 332 8.15 -0.70 35.77
CA ARG A 332 8.52 -1.02 37.20
C ARG A 332 10.02 -1.21 37.38
N ASN A 333 10.63 -2.09 36.61
CA ASN A 333 12.07 -2.36 36.67
C ASN A 333 12.92 -1.13 36.31
N PRO A 334 12.69 -0.42 35.19
CA PRO A 334 13.42 0.82 34.90
C PRO A 334 13.32 1.85 36.02
N LEU A 335 12.13 2.08 36.56
CA LEU A 335 11.95 3.04 37.63
C LEU A 335 12.66 2.59 38.94
N TYR A 336 12.61 1.29 39.26
CA TYR A 336 13.32 0.74 40.40
C TYR A 336 14.84 0.99 40.34
N VAL A 337 15.46 0.70 39.20
CA VAL A 337 16.90 0.90 38.96
C VAL A 337 17.30 2.37 39.08
N VAL A 338 16.49 3.27 38.53
CA VAL A 338 16.70 4.73 38.66
C VAL A 338 16.57 5.19 40.10
N LEU A 339 15.55 4.80 40.84
CA LEU A 339 15.36 5.17 42.24
C LEU A 339 16.45 4.59 43.15
N TYR A 340 16.91 3.38 42.83
CA TYR A 340 18.05 2.76 43.55
C TYR A 340 19.33 3.57 43.33
N ALA A 341 19.63 3.98 42.12
CA ALA A 341 20.79 4.80 41.80
C ALA A 341 20.74 6.19 42.45
N LEU A 342 19.54 6.78 42.57
CA LEU A 342 19.28 8.04 43.27
C LEU A 342 19.27 7.90 44.81
N LYS A 343 19.30 6.67 45.35
CA LYS A 343 19.20 6.34 46.79
C LYS A 343 17.90 6.80 47.43
N ASP A 344 16.79 6.86 46.70
CA ASP A 344 15.48 7.22 47.22
C ASP A 344 14.83 6.00 47.91
N ARG A 345 15.14 5.82 49.21
CA ARG A 345 14.64 4.68 49.99
C ARG A 345 13.11 4.70 50.16
N ALA A 346 12.50 5.87 50.23
CA ALA A 346 11.05 6.00 50.44
C ALA A 346 10.27 5.54 49.20
N ALA A 347 10.66 6.03 48.04
CA ALA A 347 10.07 5.63 46.73
C ALA A 347 10.32 4.14 46.46
N LEU A 348 11.53 3.62 46.72
CA LEU A 348 11.83 2.19 46.55
C LEU A 348 10.94 1.30 47.42
N LYS A 349 10.71 1.64 48.71
CA LYS A 349 9.83 0.87 49.58
C LYS A 349 8.39 0.84 49.08
N SER A 350 7.91 1.93 48.50
CA SER A 350 6.60 1.99 47.86
C SER A 350 6.52 1.12 46.60
N LEU A 351 7.53 1.20 45.74
CA LEU A 351 7.58 0.47 44.49
C LEU A 351 7.74 -1.05 44.69
N ALA A 352 8.50 -1.47 45.73
CA ALA A 352 8.72 -2.87 46.02
C ALA A 352 7.43 -3.68 46.29
N LYS A 353 6.35 -3.00 46.69
CA LYS A 353 5.05 -3.65 46.91
C LYS A 353 4.35 -4.15 45.66
N ILE A 354 4.72 -3.60 44.49
CA ILE A 354 4.13 -3.93 43.20
C ILE A 354 5.14 -4.55 42.22
N MET A 355 6.37 -4.79 42.70
CA MET A 355 7.36 -5.53 41.93
C MET A 355 6.97 -7.01 41.81
N PRO A 356 7.27 -7.67 40.69
CA PRO A 356 7.10 -9.10 40.57
C PRO A 356 7.94 -9.79 41.65
N THR A 357 7.32 -10.66 42.43
CA THR A 357 8.04 -11.57 43.32
C THR A 357 8.81 -12.56 42.46
N GLU A 358 10.15 -12.52 42.48
CA GLU A 358 10.96 -13.60 41.90
C GLU A 358 10.48 -14.94 42.51
N LYS A 359 9.98 -15.83 41.66
CA LYS A 359 9.72 -17.22 42.01
C LYS A 359 10.95 -18.05 41.74
#